data_1aa577790e4cf42d92a4752d00d7b0ea
#
_entry.id   1aa577790e4cf42d92a4752d00d7b0ea
#
_cell.length_a   1.000
_cell.length_b   1.000
_cell.length_c   1.000
_cell.angle_alpha   90.00
_cell.angle_beta   90.00
_cell.angle_gamma   90.00
#
_symmetry.space_group_name_H-M   'P 1'
#
loop_
_entity.id
_entity.type
_entity.pdbx_description
1 polymer ?
#
loop_
_entity_poly.entity_id
_entity_poly.type
_entity_poly.pdbx_seq_one_letter_code
_entity_poly.pdbx_strand_id
1 'polypeptide(L)'
;MKITKTTITILLASLVSIAGINAQSIQEGINHLYAERNKSAKETFEKMVATNPNNLEAVYWLGQSYIAMQDIKSARDLYSKTLQANGNAPLILAGMGHVNLIDGKKDEARQMFETAINLSTGKKGADVGVLNAIGRANVDAKDGDISYAIDKLKLASTKDPKNADILLNLGDAYRKAHEGGQAVTNYDQAVQLSPNLARAVYRKGMIYYTQRNWELFEQLMKQSISMDSKFAPAYYELYYYYLGKLDFSTAGDYATKFISSTEQDPQNDYLRIQTLWAQKKYDEAISGAKALVAAAGQQTKPRVYKLLADAYVSKGDTAGAKQYIDEYFSKQKEEDIAPTDYVLRGQIYGATTGDDQVILQSYSKAADMITEYSDKKDLLDKAISSFEAKKKWCPAAELRIMLAKARKTPLATDPFFIGLRFYQCGNYQRADSALKAYIALAPDTLFGHYYRAKTMFALDTTMMVEPYASTMVQEYQKTLDLAQMDKVKFKNQAIESSKLLAGYYNNIKKNKDSALAYLQKGLEFDPTNSSILELIDYLKKAPKSKTGGGKSAAIRSVNRSDKSSAVKNKTTAAPKS
;
A
#
# COMPACT_ATOMS: atom_id res chain seq x y z
N MET A 1 -11.24 46.72 -62.11
CA MET A 1 -10.45 47.11 -60.95
C MET A 1 -9.12 46.35 -61.03
N LYS A 2 -8.00 47.02 -61.45
CA LYS A 2 -6.70 46.34 -61.54
C LYS A 2 -6.12 46.22 -60.14
N ILE A 3 -6.13 45.01 -59.63
CA ILE A 3 -5.45 44.67 -58.37
C ILE A 3 -3.95 44.75 -58.67
N THR A 4 -3.25 45.73 -58.10
CA THR A 4 -1.84 45.89 -58.28
C THR A 4 -1.05 44.76 -57.62
N LYS A 5 0.11 44.40 -58.24
CA LYS A 5 1.01 43.33 -57.65
C LYS A 5 1.35 43.60 -56.19
N THR A 6 1.43 44.86 -55.78
CA THR A 6 1.70 45.29 -54.40
C THR A 6 0.57 44.86 -53.41
N THR A 7 -0.70 44.92 -53.85
CA THR A 7 -1.85 44.49 -52.99
C THR A 7 -1.89 42.97 -52.78
N ILE A 8 -1.49 42.20 -53.80
CA ILE A 8 -1.37 40.73 -53.68
C ILE A 8 -0.21 40.34 -52.76
N THR A 9 0.92 41.05 -52.82
CA THR A 9 2.08 40.80 -51.96
C THR A 9 1.77 41.11 -50.49
N ILE A 10 1.04 42.20 -50.19
CA ILE A 10 0.64 42.56 -48.82
C ILE A 10 -0.40 41.55 -48.27
N LEU A 11 -1.34 41.07 -49.09
CA LEU A 11 -2.31 40.05 -48.68
C LEU A 11 -1.62 38.70 -48.43
N LEU A 12 -0.67 38.29 -49.26
CA LEU A 12 0.13 37.08 -49.03
C LEU A 12 1.05 37.20 -47.82
N ALA A 13 1.66 38.34 -47.57
CA ALA A 13 2.51 38.60 -46.40
C ALA A 13 1.68 38.60 -45.09
N SER A 14 0.45 39.14 -45.11
CA SER A 14 -0.46 39.13 -43.97
C SER A 14 -0.98 37.72 -43.65
N LEU A 15 -1.29 36.90 -44.67
CA LEU A 15 -1.71 35.51 -44.49
C LEU A 15 -0.57 34.64 -43.95
N VAL A 16 0.67 34.83 -44.39
CA VAL A 16 1.85 34.11 -43.86
C VAL A 16 2.15 34.52 -42.43
N SER A 17 2.01 35.80 -42.05
CA SER A 17 2.20 36.27 -40.67
C SER A 17 1.14 35.74 -39.72
N ILE A 18 -0.15 35.66 -40.13
CA ILE A 18 -1.24 35.11 -39.30
C ILE A 18 -1.07 33.60 -39.11
N ALA A 19 -0.68 32.87 -40.17
CA ALA A 19 -0.40 31.43 -40.08
C ALA A 19 0.82 31.15 -39.16
N GLY A 20 1.85 31.97 -39.21
CA GLY A 20 3.03 31.85 -38.34
C GLY A 20 2.73 32.13 -36.88
N ILE A 21 1.92 33.15 -36.59
CA ILE A 21 1.49 33.48 -35.23
C ILE A 21 0.61 32.35 -34.64
N ASN A 22 -0.31 31.79 -35.40
CA ASN A 22 -1.15 30.68 -34.96
C ASN A 22 -0.35 29.40 -34.71
N ALA A 23 0.61 29.06 -35.56
CA ALA A 23 1.47 27.89 -35.40
C ALA A 23 2.37 28.05 -34.16
N GLN A 24 2.91 29.22 -33.91
CA GLN A 24 3.69 29.50 -32.71
C GLN A 24 2.87 29.38 -31.43
N SER A 25 1.63 29.82 -31.42
CA SER A 25 0.73 29.72 -30.26
C SER A 25 0.31 28.28 -30.00
N ILE A 26 0.08 27.43 -31.01
CA ILE A 26 -0.21 25.98 -30.81
C ILE A 26 1.01 25.30 -30.20
N GLN A 27 2.20 25.53 -30.75
CA GLN A 27 3.42 24.93 -30.22
C GLN A 27 3.71 25.37 -28.78
N GLU A 28 3.43 26.63 -28.44
CA GLU A 28 3.57 27.16 -27.09
C GLU A 28 2.64 26.42 -26.12
N GLY A 29 1.36 26.22 -26.49
CA GLY A 29 0.40 25.44 -25.68
C GLY A 29 0.82 23.98 -25.52
N ILE A 30 1.35 23.35 -26.57
CA ILE A 30 1.89 21.97 -26.50
C ILE A 30 3.11 21.93 -25.55
N ASN A 31 4.01 22.91 -25.62
CA ASN A 31 5.16 22.99 -24.72
C ASN A 31 4.73 23.14 -23.26
N HIS A 32 3.66 23.88 -22.99
CA HIS A 32 3.06 23.96 -21.67
C HIS A 32 2.56 22.58 -21.20
N LEU A 33 1.81 21.84 -22.03
CA LEU A 33 1.35 20.48 -21.70
C LEU A 33 2.54 19.54 -21.44
N TYR A 34 3.59 19.62 -22.26
CA TYR A 34 4.76 18.75 -22.11
C TYR A 34 5.57 19.04 -20.84
N ALA A 35 5.50 20.27 -20.35
CA ALA A 35 6.09 20.67 -19.08
C ALA A 35 5.13 20.61 -17.89
N GLU A 36 3.95 19.97 -18.06
CA GLU A 36 2.87 19.82 -17.06
C GLU A 36 2.31 21.15 -16.54
N ARG A 37 2.44 22.22 -17.32
CA ARG A 37 1.80 23.52 -17.07
C ARG A 37 0.39 23.52 -17.69
N ASN A 38 -0.50 22.72 -17.11
CA ASN A 38 -1.78 22.38 -17.72
C ASN A 38 -2.77 23.55 -17.76
N LYS A 39 -2.75 24.45 -16.77
CA LYS A 39 -3.58 25.67 -16.75
C LYS A 39 -3.14 26.65 -17.83
N SER A 40 -1.83 26.87 -17.96
CA SER A 40 -1.26 27.74 -19.01
C SER A 40 -1.54 27.21 -20.41
N ALA A 41 -1.46 25.88 -20.61
CA ALA A 41 -1.84 25.23 -21.86
C ALA A 41 -3.32 25.46 -22.17
N LYS A 42 -4.19 25.19 -21.22
CA LYS A 42 -5.63 25.42 -21.33
C LYS A 42 -5.94 26.86 -21.71
N GLU A 43 -5.38 27.84 -20.98
CA GLU A 43 -5.59 29.28 -21.26
C GLU A 43 -5.13 29.67 -22.67
N THR A 44 -3.99 29.12 -23.12
CA THR A 44 -3.48 29.35 -24.47
C THR A 44 -4.47 28.85 -25.53
N PHE A 45 -4.95 27.61 -25.39
CA PHE A 45 -5.87 27.03 -26.34
C PHE A 45 -7.29 27.62 -26.24
N GLU A 46 -7.76 28.01 -25.05
CA GLU A 46 -9.04 28.72 -24.88
C GLU A 46 -9.06 30.04 -25.64
N LYS A 47 -7.99 30.84 -25.55
CA LYS A 47 -7.85 32.09 -26.32
C LYS A 47 -7.90 31.84 -27.84
N MET A 48 -7.24 30.77 -28.29
CA MET A 48 -7.25 30.42 -29.73
C MET A 48 -8.63 29.98 -30.21
N VAL A 49 -9.31 29.13 -29.44
CA VAL A 49 -10.66 28.66 -29.76
C VAL A 49 -11.69 29.79 -29.68
N ALA A 50 -11.54 30.72 -28.72
CA ALA A 50 -12.40 31.90 -28.64
C ALA A 50 -12.21 32.84 -29.87
N THR A 51 -10.98 32.95 -30.39
CA THR A 51 -10.68 33.77 -31.58
C THR A 51 -11.15 33.06 -32.86
N ASN A 52 -10.97 31.77 -32.97
CA ASN A 52 -11.40 30.94 -34.11
C ASN A 52 -11.95 29.59 -33.66
N PRO A 53 -13.26 29.48 -33.42
CA PRO A 53 -13.90 28.22 -33.01
C PRO A 53 -13.78 27.06 -34.03
N ASN A 54 -13.45 27.36 -35.28
CA ASN A 54 -13.22 26.39 -36.35
C ASN A 54 -11.76 25.91 -36.45
N ASN A 55 -10.88 26.38 -35.57
CA ASN A 55 -9.52 25.85 -35.47
C ASN A 55 -9.56 24.49 -34.72
N LEU A 56 -9.80 23.43 -35.48
CA LEU A 56 -9.98 22.07 -34.93
C LEU A 56 -8.73 21.55 -34.21
N GLU A 57 -7.54 22.03 -34.58
CA GLU A 57 -6.31 21.67 -33.89
C GLU A 57 -6.24 22.32 -32.50
N ALA A 58 -6.60 23.60 -32.37
CA ALA A 58 -6.72 24.26 -31.07
C ALA A 58 -7.80 23.62 -30.19
N VAL A 59 -8.95 23.24 -30.76
CA VAL A 59 -10.01 22.50 -30.06
C VAL A 59 -9.51 21.14 -29.56
N TYR A 60 -8.78 20.40 -30.42
CA TYR A 60 -8.20 19.11 -30.00
C TYR A 60 -7.26 19.29 -28.78
N TRP A 61 -6.33 20.23 -28.87
CA TRP A 61 -5.38 20.46 -27.79
C TRP A 61 -6.00 21.06 -26.52
N LEU A 62 -7.07 21.86 -26.67
CA LEU A 62 -7.87 22.29 -25.51
C LEU A 62 -8.48 21.10 -24.78
N GLY A 63 -9.05 20.15 -25.52
CA GLY A 63 -9.58 18.92 -24.94
C GLY A 63 -8.49 18.06 -24.29
N GLN A 64 -7.30 17.98 -24.90
CA GLN A 64 -6.14 17.32 -24.27
C GLN A 64 -5.70 18.03 -22.99
N SER A 65 -5.80 19.37 -22.93
CA SER A 65 -5.52 20.13 -21.70
C SER A 65 -6.52 19.81 -20.59
N TYR A 66 -7.82 19.68 -20.90
CA TYR A 66 -8.82 19.22 -19.94
C TYR A 66 -8.53 17.81 -19.45
N ILE A 67 -8.15 16.89 -20.36
CA ILE A 67 -7.77 15.51 -19.99
C ILE A 67 -6.57 15.52 -19.04
N ALA A 68 -5.53 16.30 -19.34
CA ALA A 68 -4.35 16.46 -18.49
C ALA A 68 -4.69 17.02 -17.10
N MET A 69 -5.74 17.84 -17.00
CA MET A 69 -6.29 18.36 -15.74
C MET A 69 -7.27 17.40 -15.05
N GLN A 70 -7.50 16.20 -15.61
CA GLN A 70 -8.50 15.22 -15.17
C GLN A 70 -9.96 15.72 -15.24
N ASP A 71 -10.22 16.75 -16.00
CA ASP A 71 -11.57 17.26 -16.30
C ASP A 71 -12.14 16.59 -17.57
N ILE A 72 -12.39 15.29 -17.42
CA ILE A 72 -12.88 14.45 -18.53
C ILE A 72 -14.23 14.91 -19.04
N LYS A 73 -15.05 15.49 -18.15
CA LYS A 73 -16.37 16.01 -18.52
C LYS A 73 -16.23 17.17 -19.50
N SER A 74 -15.40 18.17 -19.19
CA SER A 74 -15.19 19.34 -20.08
C SER A 74 -14.58 18.93 -21.41
N ALA A 75 -13.65 17.97 -21.45
CA ALA A 75 -13.10 17.43 -22.69
C ALA A 75 -14.20 16.79 -23.54
N ARG A 76 -15.06 15.96 -22.94
CA ARG A 76 -16.17 15.31 -23.62
C ARG A 76 -17.17 16.31 -24.20
N ASP A 77 -17.59 17.28 -23.37
CA ASP A 77 -18.57 18.30 -23.77
C ASP A 77 -18.04 19.13 -24.93
N LEU A 78 -16.75 19.54 -24.89
CA LEU A 78 -16.08 20.27 -25.95
C LEU A 78 -16.06 19.48 -27.27
N TYR A 79 -15.58 18.23 -27.22
CA TYR A 79 -15.48 17.39 -28.42
C TYR A 79 -16.87 17.04 -28.99
N SER A 80 -17.86 16.71 -28.13
CA SER A 80 -19.22 16.42 -28.57
C SER A 80 -19.86 17.61 -29.28
N LYS A 81 -19.75 18.81 -28.71
CA LYS A 81 -20.23 20.05 -29.32
C LYS A 81 -19.56 20.31 -30.67
N THR A 82 -18.26 20.10 -30.75
CA THR A 82 -17.50 20.33 -31.99
C THR A 82 -17.88 19.34 -33.09
N LEU A 83 -18.09 18.05 -32.74
CA LEU A 83 -18.54 17.03 -33.69
C LEU A 83 -19.95 17.32 -34.23
N GLN A 84 -20.85 17.83 -33.39
CA GLN A 84 -22.19 18.25 -33.82
C GLN A 84 -22.14 19.42 -34.79
N ALA A 85 -21.23 20.38 -34.57
CA ALA A 85 -21.12 21.56 -35.43
C ALA A 85 -20.34 21.32 -36.73
N ASN A 86 -19.33 20.42 -36.72
CA ASN A 86 -18.39 20.23 -37.84
C ASN A 86 -18.45 18.83 -38.48
N GLY A 87 -19.50 18.05 -38.19
CA GLY A 87 -19.76 16.74 -38.80
C GLY A 87 -18.55 15.79 -38.77
N ASN A 88 -18.37 15.01 -37.75
CA ASN A 88 -17.38 13.93 -37.66
C ASN A 88 -15.93 14.34 -38.03
N ALA A 89 -15.49 15.53 -37.62
CA ALA A 89 -14.12 16.01 -37.84
C ALA A 89 -13.08 14.97 -37.34
N PRO A 90 -12.18 14.45 -38.19
CA PRO A 90 -11.34 13.28 -37.86
C PRO A 90 -10.47 13.47 -36.62
N LEU A 91 -9.84 14.64 -36.46
CA LEU A 91 -8.98 14.93 -35.31
C LEU A 91 -9.78 14.97 -34.00
N ILE A 92 -11.01 15.47 -34.05
CA ILE A 92 -11.91 15.54 -32.89
C ILE A 92 -12.46 14.14 -32.53
N LEU A 93 -12.73 13.30 -33.55
CA LEU A 93 -13.05 11.88 -33.32
C LEU A 93 -11.90 11.15 -32.61
N ALA A 94 -10.65 11.43 -32.98
CA ALA A 94 -9.49 10.89 -32.28
C ALA A 94 -9.44 11.36 -30.81
N GLY A 95 -9.75 12.65 -30.56
CA GLY A 95 -9.86 13.20 -29.20
C GLY A 95 -10.98 12.57 -28.37
N MET A 96 -12.17 12.35 -28.98
CA MET A 96 -13.28 11.67 -28.32
C MET A 96 -12.97 10.18 -28.04
N GLY A 97 -12.26 9.51 -28.97
CA GLY A 97 -11.76 8.15 -28.75
C GLY A 97 -10.84 8.06 -27.54
N HIS A 98 -10.00 9.09 -27.31
CA HIS A 98 -9.18 9.17 -26.09
C HIS A 98 -10.04 9.26 -24.82
N VAL A 99 -11.09 10.09 -24.83
CA VAL A 99 -12.07 10.18 -23.73
C VAL A 99 -12.73 8.82 -23.47
N ASN A 100 -13.11 8.11 -24.52
CA ASN A 100 -13.73 6.77 -24.38
C ASN A 100 -12.75 5.73 -23.82
N LEU A 101 -11.45 5.78 -24.17
CA LEU A 101 -10.43 4.92 -23.55
C LEU A 101 -10.32 5.17 -22.03
N ILE A 102 -10.37 6.44 -21.61
CA ILE A 102 -10.34 6.81 -20.19
C ILE A 102 -11.56 6.28 -19.44
N ASP A 103 -12.72 6.24 -20.09
CA ASP A 103 -13.95 5.65 -19.54
C ASP A 103 -13.98 4.11 -19.56
N GLY A 104 -12.96 3.45 -20.12
CA GLY A 104 -12.91 2.00 -20.28
C GLY A 104 -13.71 1.45 -21.48
N LYS A 105 -14.22 2.32 -22.36
CA LYS A 105 -15.02 1.99 -23.54
C LYS A 105 -14.14 1.72 -24.77
N LYS A 106 -13.38 0.61 -24.71
CA LYS A 106 -12.34 0.28 -25.70
C LYS A 106 -12.89 0.09 -27.11
N ASP A 107 -14.03 -0.55 -27.25
CA ASP A 107 -14.64 -0.86 -28.56
C ASP A 107 -15.16 0.39 -29.24
N GLU A 108 -15.85 1.26 -28.50
CA GLU A 108 -16.31 2.55 -29.02
C GLU A 108 -15.13 3.47 -29.38
N ALA A 109 -14.06 3.46 -28.56
CA ALA A 109 -12.85 4.20 -28.88
C ALA A 109 -12.21 3.72 -30.19
N ARG A 110 -12.08 2.39 -30.36
CA ARG A 110 -11.57 1.77 -31.59
C ARG A 110 -12.40 2.15 -32.80
N GLN A 111 -13.72 2.07 -32.70
CA GLN A 111 -14.63 2.46 -33.78
C GLN A 111 -14.45 3.93 -34.17
N MET A 112 -14.31 4.83 -33.20
CA MET A 112 -14.03 6.25 -33.47
C MET A 112 -12.69 6.46 -34.16
N PHE A 113 -11.63 5.74 -33.73
CA PHE A 113 -10.31 5.83 -34.36
C PHE A 113 -10.35 5.35 -35.82
N GLU A 114 -10.96 4.22 -36.11
CA GLU A 114 -11.07 3.73 -37.49
C GLU A 114 -11.93 4.66 -38.36
N THR A 115 -13.01 5.23 -37.79
CA THR A 115 -13.82 6.25 -38.48
C THR A 115 -12.98 7.50 -38.78
N ALA A 116 -12.17 7.98 -37.82
CA ALA A 116 -11.29 9.12 -38.01
C ALA A 116 -10.25 8.86 -39.12
N ILE A 117 -9.65 7.68 -39.15
CA ILE A 117 -8.71 7.26 -40.19
C ILE A 117 -9.39 7.28 -41.56
N ASN A 118 -10.55 6.62 -41.67
CA ASN A 118 -11.31 6.50 -42.93
C ASN A 118 -11.69 7.88 -43.49
N LEU A 119 -12.23 8.76 -42.64
CA LEU A 119 -12.64 10.11 -43.03
C LEU A 119 -11.47 11.02 -43.38
N SER A 120 -10.29 10.79 -42.81
CA SER A 120 -9.08 11.56 -43.11
C SER A 120 -8.26 10.99 -44.26
N THR A 121 -8.65 9.83 -44.83
CA THR A 121 -7.91 9.16 -45.88
C THR A 121 -8.17 9.80 -47.22
N GLY A 122 -7.17 10.49 -47.77
CA GLY A 122 -7.16 11.07 -49.10
C GLY A 122 -6.24 10.30 -50.06
N LYS A 123 -5.92 10.93 -51.20
CA LYS A 123 -5.01 10.33 -52.22
C LYS A 123 -3.62 9.94 -51.66
N LYS A 124 -3.16 10.59 -50.59
CA LYS A 124 -1.90 10.29 -49.90
C LYS A 124 -2.06 9.36 -48.71
N GLY A 125 -3.25 8.76 -48.54
CA GLY A 125 -3.63 7.91 -47.37
C GLY A 125 -4.06 8.74 -46.17
N ALA A 126 -4.21 8.12 -45.00
CA ALA A 126 -4.68 8.76 -43.79
C ALA A 126 -3.86 9.97 -43.35
N ASP A 127 -4.51 10.95 -42.74
CA ASP A 127 -3.88 12.17 -42.22
C ASP A 127 -2.89 11.85 -41.09
N VAL A 128 -1.73 12.49 -41.15
CA VAL A 128 -0.62 12.24 -40.21
C VAL A 128 -0.96 12.71 -38.80
N GLY A 129 -1.63 13.85 -38.67
CA GLY A 129 -2.03 14.41 -37.38
C GLY A 129 -3.07 13.50 -36.68
N VAL A 130 -4.01 12.94 -37.44
CA VAL A 130 -4.99 11.97 -36.94
C VAL A 130 -4.31 10.70 -36.46
N LEU A 131 -3.39 10.14 -37.25
CA LEU A 131 -2.63 8.94 -36.86
C LEU A 131 -1.81 9.18 -35.59
N ASN A 132 -1.17 10.35 -35.48
CA ASN A 132 -0.41 10.74 -34.30
C ASN A 132 -1.30 10.91 -33.06
N ALA A 133 -2.47 11.57 -33.22
CA ALA A 133 -3.44 11.74 -32.13
C ALA A 133 -3.98 10.40 -31.62
N ILE A 134 -4.26 9.44 -32.53
CA ILE A 134 -4.69 8.10 -32.17
C ILE A 134 -3.60 7.33 -31.44
N GLY A 135 -2.36 7.41 -31.91
CA GLY A 135 -1.22 6.80 -31.24
C GLY A 135 -1.05 7.34 -29.83
N ARG A 136 -1.05 8.67 -29.67
CA ARG A 136 -0.97 9.33 -28.36
C ARG A 136 -2.09 8.89 -27.43
N ALA A 137 -3.35 8.87 -27.89
CA ALA A 137 -4.50 8.46 -27.08
C ALA A 137 -4.32 7.05 -26.47
N ASN A 138 -3.82 6.09 -27.26
CA ASN A 138 -3.57 4.74 -26.80
C ASN A 138 -2.32 4.64 -25.91
N VAL A 139 -1.34 5.52 -26.09
CA VAL A 139 -0.18 5.62 -25.19
C VAL A 139 -0.57 6.24 -23.85
N ASP A 140 -1.37 7.30 -23.83
CA ASP A 140 -1.68 8.05 -22.60
C ASP A 140 -2.70 7.33 -21.74
N ALA A 141 -3.69 6.64 -22.33
CA ALA A 141 -4.69 5.89 -21.60
C ALA A 141 -4.08 4.69 -20.85
N LYS A 142 -4.60 4.41 -19.65
CA LYS A 142 -4.19 3.25 -18.83
C LYS A 142 -4.39 1.93 -19.58
N ASP A 143 -5.52 1.79 -20.22
CA ASP A 143 -5.98 0.58 -20.90
C ASP A 143 -5.90 0.68 -22.44
N GLY A 144 -5.03 1.55 -22.96
CA GLY A 144 -4.81 1.73 -24.38
C GLY A 144 -4.12 0.53 -25.05
N ASP A 145 -4.38 0.34 -26.34
CA ASP A 145 -3.74 -0.70 -27.15
C ASP A 145 -2.38 -0.21 -27.68
N ILE A 146 -1.32 -0.64 -27.02
CA ILE A 146 0.05 -0.20 -27.35
C ILE A 146 0.54 -0.72 -28.71
N SER A 147 0.17 -1.96 -29.09
CA SER A 147 0.50 -2.48 -30.43
C SER A 147 -0.13 -1.63 -31.52
N TYR A 148 -1.41 -1.31 -31.37
CA TYR A 148 -2.13 -0.44 -32.30
C TYR A 148 -1.52 0.98 -32.35
N ALA A 149 -1.12 1.54 -31.19
CA ALA A 149 -0.42 2.82 -31.13
C ALA A 149 0.87 2.80 -31.96
N ILE A 150 1.71 1.77 -31.77
CA ILE A 150 2.95 1.59 -32.53
C ILE A 150 2.70 1.53 -34.02
N ASP A 151 1.72 0.76 -34.47
CA ASP A 151 1.37 0.63 -35.89
C ASP A 151 0.95 1.97 -36.51
N LYS A 152 0.08 2.73 -35.83
CA LYS A 152 -0.38 4.03 -36.33
C LYS A 152 0.75 5.08 -36.30
N LEU A 153 1.60 5.10 -35.27
CA LEU A 153 2.73 6.02 -35.17
C LEU A 153 3.83 5.68 -36.17
N LYS A 154 4.13 4.40 -36.45
CA LYS A 154 5.02 4.00 -37.54
C LYS A 154 4.52 4.47 -38.89
N LEU A 155 3.22 4.29 -39.15
CA LEU A 155 2.61 4.79 -40.38
C LEU A 155 2.71 6.31 -40.49
N ALA A 156 2.46 7.03 -39.39
CA ALA A 156 2.62 8.48 -39.33
C ALA A 156 4.07 8.91 -39.61
N SER A 157 5.04 8.27 -38.93
CA SER A 157 6.48 8.54 -39.09
C SER A 157 7.00 8.26 -40.50
N THR A 158 6.47 7.22 -41.18
CA THR A 158 6.79 6.92 -42.57
C THR A 158 6.31 8.03 -43.50
N LYS A 159 5.17 8.66 -43.22
CA LYS A 159 4.58 9.73 -44.02
C LYS A 159 5.19 11.09 -43.73
N ASP A 160 5.55 11.36 -42.49
CA ASP A 160 6.19 12.59 -42.05
C ASP A 160 7.39 12.28 -41.13
N PRO A 161 8.53 11.88 -41.71
CA PRO A 161 9.70 11.46 -40.94
C PRO A 161 10.44 12.64 -40.27
N LYS A 162 10.04 13.88 -40.52
CA LYS A 162 10.63 15.07 -39.91
C LYS A 162 9.81 15.64 -38.76
N ASN A 163 8.78 14.97 -38.35
CA ASN A 163 7.90 15.38 -37.24
C ASN A 163 8.41 14.84 -35.91
N ALA A 164 9.03 15.70 -35.12
CA ALA A 164 9.59 15.33 -33.82
C ALA A 164 8.53 14.83 -32.83
N ASP A 165 7.29 15.33 -32.92
CA ASP A 165 6.20 14.91 -32.02
C ASP A 165 5.76 13.46 -32.28
N ILE A 166 5.74 13.02 -33.52
CA ILE A 166 5.45 11.63 -33.87
C ILE A 166 6.53 10.70 -33.32
N LEU A 167 7.80 11.07 -33.44
CA LEU A 167 8.91 10.27 -32.92
C LEU A 167 8.91 10.26 -31.38
N LEU A 168 8.56 11.36 -30.73
CA LEU A 168 8.36 11.41 -29.28
C LEU A 168 7.27 10.41 -28.84
N ASN A 169 6.10 10.44 -29.50
CA ASN A 169 4.98 9.56 -29.18
C ASN A 169 5.29 8.09 -29.52
N LEU A 170 6.04 7.82 -30.59
CA LEU A 170 6.51 6.47 -30.92
C LEU A 170 7.52 5.97 -29.88
N GLY A 171 8.40 6.83 -29.39
CA GLY A 171 9.27 6.54 -28.26
C GLY A 171 8.49 6.21 -26.99
N ASP A 172 7.45 6.98 -26.67
CA ASP A 172 6.57 6.73 -25.53
C ASP A 172 5.79 5.38 -25.69
N ALA A 173 5.37 5.04 -26.92
CA ALA A 173 4.73 3.76 -27.22
C ALA A 173 5.68 2.56 -26.99
N TYR A 174 6.91 2.64 -27.52
CA TYR A 174 7.92 1.60 -27.28
C TYR A 174 8.33 1.48 -25.81
N ARG A 175 8.42 2.60 -25.08
CA ARG A 175 8.67 2.57 -23.65
C ARG A 175 7.58 1.81 -22.89
N LYS A 176 6.30 2.02 -23.25
CA LYS A 176 5.18 1.26 -22.67
C LYS A 176 5.18 -0.21 -23.09
N ALA A 177 5.68 -0.53 -24.28
CA ALA A 177 5.90 -1.90 -24.74
C ALA A 177 7.13 -2.58 -24.09
N HIS A 178 7.83 -1.91 -23.18
CA HIS A 178 9.09 -2.36 -22.58
C HIS A 178 10.25 -2.53 -23.59
N GLU A 179 10.18 -1.90 -24.73
CA GLU A 179 11.19 -1.89 -25.77
C GLU A 179 12.11 -0.68 -25.64
N GLY A 180 12.87 -0.61 -24.54
CA GLY A 180 13.68 0.57 -24.17
C GLY A 180 14.68 1.03 -25.25
N GLY A 181 15.31 0.11 -26.00
CA GLY A 181 16.24 0.43 -27.08
C GLY A 181 15.56 1.21 -28.21
N GLN A 182 14.38 0.75 -28.67
CA GLN A 182 13.58 1.42 -29.68
C GLN A 182 13.10 2.80 -29.18
N ALA A 183 12.68 2.86 -27.92
CA ALA A 183 12.26 4.12 -27.32
C ALA A 183 13.38 5.17 -27.33
N VAL A 184 14.60 4.80 -26.88
CA VAL A 184 15.78 5.70 -26.88
C VAL A 184 16.10 6.18 -28.29
N THR A 185 16.11 5.29 -29.29
CA THR A 185 16.38 5.64 -30.69
C THR A 185 15.38 6.71 -31.20
N ASN A 186 14.09 6.54 -30.92
CA ASN A 186 13.08 7.49 -31.35
C ASN A 186 13.17 8.83 -30.61
N TYR A 187 13.49 8.82 -29.30
CA TYR A 187 13.74 10.09 -28.57
C TYR A 187 14.97 10.83 -29.09
N ASP A 188 16.05 10.12 -29.43
CA ASP A 188 17.25 10.75 -29.98
C ASP A 188 16.96 11.39 -31.35
N GLN A 189 16.22 10.70 -32.22
CA GLN A 189 15.77 11.27 -33.49
C GLN A 189 14.84 12.49 -33.28
N ALA A 190 13.93 12.43 -32.31
CA ALA A 190 13.05 13.55 -31.97
C ALA A 190 13.87 14.80 -31.55
N VAL A 191 14.90 14.59 -30.71
CA VAL A 191 15.80 15.68 -30.26
C VAL A 191 16.65 16.21 -31.42
N GLN A 192 17.11 15.38 -32.36
CA GLN A 192 17.82 15.82 -33.55
C GLN A 192 16.97 16.76 -34.42
N LEU A 193 15.66 16.49 -34.53
CA LEU A 193 14.72 17.31 -35.29
C LEU A 193 14.26 18.55 -34.52
N SER A 194 14.15 18.44 -33.20
CA SER A 194 13.73 19.54 -32.31
C SER A 194 14.67 19.62 -31.11
N PRO A 195 15.78 20.38 -31.21
CA PRO A 195 16.82 20.44 -30.18
C PRO A 195 16.36 20.97 -28.82
N ASN A 196 15.22 21.62 -28.75
CA ASN A 196 14.65 22.15 -27.50
C ASN A 196 13.53 21.25 -26.93
N LEU A 197 13.37 20.00 -27.40
CA LEU A 197 12.35 19.08 -26.94
C LEU A 197 12.76 18.42 -25.62
N ALA A 198 12.73 19.20 -24.53
CA ALA A 198 13.12 18.78 -23.19
C ALA A 198 12.41 17.47 -22.72
N ARG A 199 11.14 17.28 -23.13
CA ARG A 199 10.37 16.07 -22.80
C ARG A 199 11.00 14.79 -23.34
N ALA A 200 11.57 14.81 -24.56
CA ALA A 200 12.20 13.61 -25.13
C ALA A 200 13.45 13.21 -24.34
N VAL A 201 14.28 14.16 -23.93
CA VAL A 201 15.45 13.93 -23.09
C VAL A 201 15.05 13.42 -21.71
N TYR A 202 14.04 14.02 -21.11
CA TYR A 202 13.46 13.57 -19.84
C TYR A 202 12.98 12.11 -19.95
N ARG A 203 12.17 11.77 -20.98
CA ARG A 203 11.67 10.41 -21.20
C ARG A 203 12.79 9.40 -21.39
N LYS A 204 13.85 9.75 -22.12
CA LYS A 204 15.07 8.96 -22.25
C LYS A 204 15.72 8.74 -20.87
N GLY A 205 15.83 9.77 -20.05
CA GLY A 205 16.36 9.68 -18.69
C GLY A 205 15.57 8.71 -17.82
N MET A 206 14.23 8.69 -17.94
CA MET A 206 13.38 7.76 -17.21
C MET A 206 13.59 6.29 -17.59
N ILE A 207 14.06 6.00 -18.82
CA ILE A 207 14.48 4.63 -19.18
C ILE A 207 15.72 4.24 -18.37
N TYR A 208 16.72 5.11 -18.30
CA TYR A 208 17.94 4.83 -17.51
C TYR A 208 17.68 4.77 -16.02
N TYR A 209 16.66 5.49 -15.50
CA TYR A 209 16.18 5.33 -14.14
C TYR A 209 15.72 3.88 -13.87
N THR A 210 14.91 3.29 -14.77
CA THR A 210 14.43 1.90 -14.61
C THR A 210 15.56 0.87 -14.68
N GLN A 211 16.63 1.20 -15.42
CA GLN A 211 17.85 0.38 -15.52
C GLN A 211 18.82 0.62 -14.36
N ARG A 212 18.48 1.51 -13.42
CA ARG A 212 19.34 1.93 -12.31
C ARG A 212 20.68 2.53 -12.77
N ASN A 213 20.74 3.08 -13.99
CA ASN A 213 21.88 3.83 -14.47
C ASN A 213 21.75 5.29 -14.00
N TRP A 214 22.13 5.50 -12.75
CA TRP A 214 21.90 6.77 -12.03
C TRP A 214 22.71 7.94 -12.62
N GLU A 215 23.87 7.66 -13.19
CA GLU A 215 24.72 8.69 -13.81
C GLU A 215 24.07 9.27 -15.06
N LEU A 216 23.66 8.42 -15.99
CA LEU A 216 22.96 8.86 -17.21
C LEU A 216 21.60 9.46 -16.89
N PHE A 217 20.89 8.91 -15.91
CA PHE A 217 19.63 9.51 -15.46
C PHE A 217 19.85 10.96 -15.01
N GLU A 218 20.77 11.19 -14.08
CA GLU A 218 21.05 12.53 -13.54
C GLU A 218 21.50 13.50 -14.65
N GLN A 219 22.39 13.05 -15.54
CA GLN A 219 22.87 13.84 -16.68
C GLN A 219 21.71 14.26 -17.58
N LEU A 220 20.82 13.34 -17.94
CA LEU A 220 19.69 13.60 -18.85
C LEU A 220 18.63 14.50 -18.19
N MET A 221 18.37 14.37 -16.89
CA MET A 221 17.52 15.32 -16.17
C MET A 221 18.09 16.74 -16.21
N LYS A 222 19.40 16.90 -15.94
CA LYS A 222 20.07 18.21 -16.03
C LYS A 222 20.09 18.75 -17.46
N GLN A 223 20.27 17.91 -18.46
CA GLN A 223 20.16 18.29 -19.87
C GLN A 223 18.75 18.79 -20.22
N SER A 224 17.70 18.07 -19.78
CA SER A 224 16.31 18.49 -19.98
C SER A 224 16.05 19.89 -19.38
N ILE A 225 16.57 20.15 -18.18
CA ILE A 225 16.49 21.47 -17.53
C ILE A 225 17.25 22.55 -18.31
N SER A 226 18.39 22.21 -18.91
CA SER A 226 19.15 23.17 -19.72
C SER A 226 18.44 23.57 -21.02
N MET A 227 17.59 22.68 -21.55
CA MET A 227 16.74 22.92 -22.72
C MET A 227 15.51 23.78 -22.40
N ASP A 228 14.87 23.51 -21.26
CA ASP A 228 13.76 24.30 -20.70
C ASP A 228 13.96 24.46 -19.19
N SER A 229 14.40 25.64 -18.77
CA SER A 229 14.64 25.96 -17.36
C SER A 229 13.38 25.95 -16.50
N LYS A 230 12.18 25.86 -17.10
CA LYS A 230 10.88 25.69 -16.44
C LYS A 230 10.30 24.29 -16.65
N PHE A 231 11.11 23.32 -17.05
CA PHE A 231 10.66 21.93 -17.19
C PHE A 231 10.55 21.25 -15.82
N ALA A 232 9.43 21.48 -15.16
CA ALA A 232 9.16 21.02 -13.79
C ALA A 232 9.35 19.50 -13.58
N PRO A 233 8.97 18.59 -14.52
CA PRO A 233 9.13 17.15 -14.30
C PRO A 233 10.57 16.74 -13.99
N ALA A 234 11.57 17.34 -14.63
CA ALA A 234 12.97 16.98 -14.36
C ALA A 234 13.45 17.44 -12.97
N TYR A 235 12.97 18.57 -12.46
CA TYR A 235 13.25 19.00 -11.08
C TYR A 235 12.62 18.07 -10.07
N TYR A 236 11.41 17.58 -10.34
CA TYR A 236 10.71 16.60 -9.48
C TYR A 236 11.48 15.29 -9.34
N GLU A 237 11.97 14.75 -10.47
CA GLU A 237 12.74 13.50 -10.46
C GLU A 237 14.09 13.67 -9.74
N LEU A 238 14.80 14.78 -9.97
CA LEU A 238 16.04 15.08 -9.25
C LEU A 238 15.83 15.28 -7.77
N TYR A 239 14.72 15.88 -7.37
CA TYR A 239 14.34 15.96 -5.95
C TYR A 239 14.29 14.58 -5.30
N TYR A 240 13.55 13.63 -5.87
CA TYR A 240 13.43 12.27 -5.31
C TYR A 240 14.75 11.49 -5.38
N TYR A 241 15.51 11.70 -6.44
CA TYR A 241 16.83 11.08 -6.57
C TYR A 241 17.77 11.50 -5.43
N TYR A 242 17.86 12.79 -5.14
CA TYR A 242 18.72 13.28 -4.05
C TYR A 242 18.13 13.00 -2.67
N LEU A 243 16.81 13.00 -2.55
CA LEU A 243 16.15 12.57 -1.31
C LEU A 243 16.50 11.10 -0.99
N GLY A 244 16.50 10.23 -2.00
CA GLY A 244 16.89 8.82 -1.87
C GLY A 244 18.38 8.63 -1.53
N LYS A 245 19.24 9.55 -1.97
CA LYS A 245 20.65 9.61 -1.58
C LYS A 245 20.88 10.18 -0.17
N LEU A 246 19.84 10.61 0.52
CA LEU A 246 19.88 11.32 1.80
C LEU A 246 20.63 12.68 1.73
N ASP A 247 20.80 13.23 0.52
CA ASP A 247 21.30 14.59 0.30
C ASP A 247 20.12 15.58 0.36
N PHE A 248 19.69 15.88 1.57
CA PHE A 248 18.52 16.71 1.83
C PHE A 248 18.72 18.18 1.44
N SER A 249 19.98 18.65 1.38
CA SER A 249 20.30 20.00 0.93
C SER A 249 20.00 20.16 -0.56
N THR A 250 20.58 19.31 -1.38
CA THR A 250 20.38 19.31 -2.83
C THR A 250 18.93 18.99 -3.19
N ALA A 251 18.28 18.06 -2.47
CA ALA A 251 16.87 17.79 -2.63
C ALA A 251 16.00 19.03 -2.35
N GLY A 252 16.28 19.78 -1.29
CA GLY A 252 15.59 21.03 -0.96
C GLY A 252 15.73 22.11 -2.04
N ASP A 253 16.91 22.22 -2.65
CA ASP A 253 17.17 23.12 -3.78
C ASP A 253 16.31 22.74 -5.01
N TYR A 254 16.23 21.42 -5.32
CA TYR A 254 15.39 20.96 -6.41
C TYR A 254 13.89 21.10 -6.10
N ALA A 255 13.46 20.91 -4.86
CA ALA A 255 12.09 21.21 -4.45
C ALA A 255 11.72 22.68 -4.69
N THR A 256 12.62 23.61 -4.34
CA THR A 256 12.44 25.05 -4.56
C THR A 256 12.35 25.38 -6.04
N LYS A 257 13.23 24.81 -6.87
CA LYS A 257 13.22 24.97 -8.33
C LYS A 257 11.95 24.38 -8.96
N PHE A 258 11.49 23.21 -8.49
CA PHE A 258 10.22 22.63 -8.90
C PHE A 258 9.07 23.60 -8.64
N ILE A 259 8.93 24.08 -7.40
CA ILE A 259 7.85 24.99 -6.99
C ILE A 259 7.84 26.27 -7.85
N SER A 260 9.02 26.83 -8.15
CA SER A 260 9.15 28.03 -8.99
C SER A 260 8.90 27.79 -10.48
N SER A 261 8.97 26.53 -10.93
CA SER A 261 8.79 26.13 -12.34
C SER A 261 7.40 25.61 -12.66
N THR A 262 6.59 25.31 -11.64
CA THR A 262 5.20 24.86 -11.78
C THR A 262 4.22 26.03 -11.68
N GLU A 263 2.98 25.77 -12.04
CA GLU A 263 1.86 26.67 -11.81
C GLU A 263 1.55 26.77 -10.30
N GLN A 264 0.99 27.92 -9.89
CA GLN A 264 0.65 28.11 -8.49
C GLN A 264 -0.41 27.10 -8.02
N ASP A 265 0.00 26.26 -7.10
CA ASP A 265 -0.85 25.28 -6.40
C ASP A 265 -0.28 25.11 -4.98
N PRO A 266 -1.08 25.26 -3.93
CA PRO A 266 -0.63 25.01 -2.56
C PRO A 266 0.04 23.64 -2.38
N GLN A 267 -0.37 22.64 -3.16
CA GLN A 267 0.17 21.28 -3.12
C GLN A 267 1.64 21.19 -3.54
N ASN A 268 2.18 22.19 -4.24
CA ASN A 268 3.60 22.21 -4.64
C ASN A 268 4.53 22.33 -3.43
N ASP A 269 4.05 22.92 -2.32
CA ASP A 269 4.78 22.98 -1.05
C ASP A 269 5.04 21.61 -0.41
N TYR A 270 4.34 20.56 -0.88
CA TYR A 270 4.50 19.21 -0.35
C TYR A 270 5.96 18.74 -0.36
N LEU A 271 6.71 19.00 -1.43
CA LEU A 271 8.11 18.56 -1.54
C LEU A 271 9.00 19.23 -0.48
N ARG A 272 8.81 20.52 -0.23
CA ARG A 272 9.52 21.26 0.81
C ARG A 272 9.19 20.69 2.19
N ILE A 273 7.92 20.42 2.47
CA ILE A 273 7.46 19.85 3.74
C ILE A 273 8.00 18.42 3.92
N GLN A 274 8.01 17.61 2.86
CA GLN A 274 8.59 16.27 2.88
C GLN A 274 10.10 16.31 3.18
N THR A 275 10.82 17.30 2.63
CA THR A 275 12.24 17.52 2.94
C THR A 275 12.46 17.82 4.42
N LEU A 276 11.63 18.67 5.03
CA LEU A 276 11.68 18.95 6.46
C LEU A 276 11.48 17.69 7.30
N TRP A 277 10.52 16.84 6.92
CA TRP A 277 10.31 15.56 7.59
C TRP A 277 11.55 14.65 7.46
N ALA A 278 12.13 14.54 6.25
CA ALA A 278 13.33 13.74 6.00
C ALA A 278 14.55 14.26 6.79
N GLN A 279 14.66 15.56 7.01
CA GLN A 279 15.65 16.21 7.88
C GLN A 279 15.35 16.03 9.38
N LYS A 280 14.30 15.28 9.75
CA LYS A 280 13.80 15.09 11.12
C LYS A 280 13.29 16.37 11.80
N LYS A 281 13.00 17.41 11.04
CA LYS A 281 12.37 18.65 11.49
C LYS A 281 10.86 18.48 11.58
N TYR A 282 10.42 17.57 12.45
CA TYR A 282 9.04 17.10 12.48
C TYR A 282 8.02 18.19 12.80
N ASP A 283 8.35 19.12 13.72
CA ASP A 283 7.44 20.21 14.08
C ASP A 283 7.23 21.19 12.93
N GLU A 284 8.28 21.52 12.19
CA GLU A 284 8.20 22.37 11.00
C GLU A 284 7.42 21.67 9.88
N ALA A 285 7.64 20.36 9.69
CA ALA A 285 6.91 19.55 8.71
C ALA A 285 5.40 19.49 9.05
N ILE A 286 5.06 19.24 10.31
CA ILE A 286 3.67 19.21 10.79
C ILE A 286 3.00 20.58 10.59
N SER A 287 3.67 21.67 10.97
CA SER A 287 3.16 23.02 10.79
C SER A 287 2.92 23.37 9.32
N GLY A 288 3.89 23.08 8.47
CA GLY A 288 3.79 23.29 7.02
C GLY A 288 2.68 22.45 6.37
N ALA A 289 2.57 21.17 6.74
CA ALA A 289 1.53 20.31 6.20
C ALA A 289 0.11 20.73 6.63
N LYS A 290 -0.06 21.19 7.88
CA LYS A 290 -1.33 21.77 8.34
C LYS A 290 -1.69 23.05 7.60
N ALA A 291 -0.72 23.92 7.35
CA ALA A 291 -0.92 25.14 6.55
C ALA A 291 -1.33 24.78 5.11
N LEU A 292 -0.71 23.75 4.51
CA LEU A 292 -1.08 23.26 3.19
C LEU A 292 -2.52 22.72 3.17
N VAL A 293 -2.92 21.91 4.18
CA VAL A 293 -4.30 21.42 4.32
C VAL A 293 -5.29 22.57 4.42
N ALA A 294 -4.97 23.60 5.20
CA ALA A 294 -5.82 24.79 5.33
C ALA A 294 -5.96 25.57 4.02
N ALA A 295 -4.87 25.71 3.26
CA ALA A 295 -4.85 26.44 1.99
C ALA A 295 -5.55 25.66 0.85
N ALA A 296 -5.37 24.34 0.78
CA ALA A 296 -5.93 23.48 -0.26
C ALA A 296 -7.38 23.02 0.05
N GLY A 297 -7.80 23.04 1.32
CA GLY A 297 -9.14 22.66 1.75
C GLY A 297 -9.52 21.25 1.29
N GLN A 298 -10.68 21.14 0.65
CA GLN A 298 -11.19 19.85 0.14
C GLN A 298 -10.34 19.26 -1.00
N GLN A 299 -9.54 20.08 -1.68
CA GLN A 299 -8.64 19.64 -2.74
C GLN A 299 -7.30 19.09 -2.22
N THR A 300 -7.13 19.02 -0.89
CA THR A 300 -5.92 18.45 -0.29
C THR A 300 -5.71 17.02 -0.76
N LYS A 301 -4.57 16.74 -1.38
CA LYS A 301 -4.22 15.39 -1.84
C LYS A 301 -3.98 14.45 -0.66
N PRO A 302 -4.40 13.18 -0.73
CA PRO A 302 -4.28 12.21 0.37
C PRO A 302 -2.87 12.10 0.93
N ARG A 303 -1.84 12.18 0.08
CA ARG A 303 -0.42 12.10 0.49
C ARG A 303 -0.02 13.10 1.59
N VAL A 304 -0.72 14.25 1.69
CA VAL A 304 -0.43 15.26 2.72
C VAL A 304 -0.86 14.76 4.09
N TYR A 305 -2.01 14.09 4.18
CA TYR A 305 -2.49 13.46 5.40
C TYR A 305 -1.59 12.30 5.83
N LYS A 306 -1.10 11.50 4.87
CA LYS A 306 -0.11 10.48 5.17
C LYS A 306 1.17 11.08 5.75
N LEU A 307 1.71 12.14 5.13
CA LEU A 307 2.90 12.83 5.64
C LEU A 307 2.70 13.37 7.05
N LEU A 308 1.51 13.90 7.37
CA LEU A 308 1.16 14.30 8.73
C LEU A 308 1.20 13.11 9.69
N ALA A 309 0.57 11.98 9.32
CA ALA A 309 0.60 10.77 10.14
C ALA A 309 2.04 10.27 10.38
N ASP A 310 2.87 10.20 9.34
CA ASP A 310 4.28 9.82 9.41
C ASP A 310 5.08 10.78 10.32
N ALA A 311 4.86 12.09 10.20
CA ALA A 311 5.55 13.09 10.99
C ALA A 311 5.19 13.01 12.47
N TYR A 312 3.91 12.81 12.79
CA TYR A 312 3.45 12.60 14.15
C TYR A 312 4.00 11.31 14.78
N VAL A 313 3.99 10.19 14.03
CA VAL A 313 4.61 8.93 14.48
C VAL A 313 6.11 9.11 14.71
N SER A 314 6.81 9.77 13.79
CA SER A 314 8.25 10.03 13.90
C SER A 314 8.60 10.92 15.08
N LYS A 315 7.70 11.82 15.48
CA LYS A 315 7.82 12.64 16.70
C LYS A 315 7.50 11.86 17.99
N GLY A 316 6.92 10.66 17.88
CA GLY A 316 6.45 9.85 19.02
C GLY A 316 5.01 10.15 19.45
N ASP A 317 4.28 11.00 18.75
CA ASP A 317 2.88 11.33 19.02
C ASP A 317 1.95 10.48 18.14
N THR A 318 1.79 9.22 18.51
CA THR A 318 0.90 8.30 17.78
C THR A 318 -0.59 8.66 17.93
N ALA A 319 -0.97 9.35 19.00
CA ALA A 319 -2.35 9.82 19.18
C ALA A 319 -2.69 10.93 18.17
N GLY A 320 -1.79 11.89 17.97
CA GLY A 320 -1.93 12.91 16.93
C GLY A 320 -1.94 12.35 15.52
N ALA A 321 -1.22 11.22 15.28
CA ALA A 321 -1.16 10.56 13.98
C ALA A 321 -2.51 9.94 13.56
N LYS A 322 -3.34 9.48 14.53
CA LYS A 322 -4.54 8.69 14.24
C LYS A 322 -5.53 9.41 13.34
N GLN A 323 -5.84 10.66 13.63
CA GLN A 323 -6.76 11.47 12.82
C GLN A 323 -6.31 11.54 11.36
N TYR A 324 -5.01 11.71 11.11
CA TYR A 324 -4.47 11.92 9.77
C TYR A 324 -4.36 10.63 8.97
N ILE A 325 -4.08 9.50 9.62
CA ILE A 325 -4.11 8.22 8.91
C ILE A 325 -5.56 7.84 8.52
N ASP A 326 -6.55 8.15 9.34
CA ASP A 326 -7.96 7.93 9.02
C ASP A 326 -8.41 8.84 7.84
N GLU A 327 -8.00 10.11 7.83
CA GLU A 327 -8.23 11.02 6.70
C GLU A 327 -7.57 10.52 5.41
N TYR A 328 -6.33 10.02 5.48
CA TYR A 328 -5.65 9.41 4.34
C TYR A 328 -6.47 8.26 3.76
N PHE A 329 -6.84 7.28 4.58
CA PHE A 329 -7.59 6.11 4.13
C PHE A 329 -9.01 6.43 3.65
N SER A 330 -9.63 7.52 4.12
CA SER A 330 -10.95 7.97 3.65
C SER A 330 -10.92 8.62 2.26
N LYS A 331 -9.76 9.17 1.85
CA LYS A 331 -9.62 9.97 0.61
C LYS A 331 -8.80 9.27 -0.46
N GLN A 332 -7.94 8.32 -0.09
CA GLN A 332 -7.09 7.60 -1.02
C GLN A 332 -7.88 6.49 -1.72
N LYS A 333 -7.69 6.36 -3.03
CA LYS A 333 -8.23 5.23 -3.79
C LYS A 333 -7.56 3.93 -3.33
N GLU A 334 -8.33 2.85 -3.19
CA GLU A 334 -7.82 1.57 -2.67
C GLU A 334 -6.66 1.02 -3.53
N GLU A 335 -6.73 1.19 -4.84
CA GLU A 335 -5.70 0.75 -5.79
C GLU A 335 -4.35 1.48 -5.65
N ASP A 336 -4.35 2.66 -5.02
CA ASP A 336 -3.15 3.50 -4.82
C ASP A 336 -2.58 3.39 -3.40
N ILE A 337 -3.20 2.57 -2.52
CA ILE A 337 -2.72 2.37 -1.15
C ILE A 337 -1.58 1.33 -1.17
N ALA A 338 -0.41 1.72 -0.69
CA ALA A 338 0.74 0.83 -0.62
C ALA A 338 0.70 -0.10 0.62
N PRO A 339 1.38 -1.28 0.59
CA PRO A 339 1.52 -2.13 1.77
C PRO A 339 2.04 -1.39 3.02
N THR A 340 2.98 -0.48 2.83
CA THR A 340 3.56 0.35 3.90
C THR A 340 2.54 1.25 4.59
N ASP A 341 1.49 1.68 3.89
CA ASP A 341 0.44 2.54 4.43
C ASP A 341 -0.45 1.76 5.39
N TYR A 342 -0.79 0.52 5.03
CA TYR A 342 -1.50 -0.40 5.92
C TYR A 342 -0.64 -0.74 7.15
N VAL A 343 0.68 -0.93 6.99
CA VAL A 343 1.60 -1.14 8.13
C VAL A 343 1.56 0.06 9.08
N LEU A 344 1.65 1.27 8.56
CA LEU A 344 1.58 2.51 9.34
C LEU A 344 0.25 2.60 10.11
N ARG A 345 -0.88 2.31 9.46
CA ARG A 345 -2.19 2.27 10.11
C ARG A 345 -2.23 1.25 11.26
N GLY A 346 -1.75 0.04 11.01
CA GLY A 346 -1.68 -1.01 12.03
C GLY A 346 -0.82 -0.61 13.24
N GLN A 347 0.30 0.06 13.01
CA GLN A 347 1.19 0.57 14.07
C GLN A 347 0.51 1.68 14.90
N ILE A 348 -0.14 2.64 14.24
CA ILE A 348 -0.86 3.73 14.92
C ILE A 348 -1.99 3.19 15.78
N TYR A 349 -2.84 2.31 15.22
CA TYR A 349 -3.95 1.70 15.97
C TYR A 349 -3.46 0.81 17.10
N GLY A 350 -2.37 0.07 16.89
CA GLY A 350 -1.74 -0.74 17.94
C GLY A 350 -1.16 0.05 19.11
N ALA A 351 -0.81 1.31 18.86
CA ALA A 351 -0.26 2.20 19.89
C ALA A 351 -1.34 3.06 20.58
N THR A 352 -2.48 3.31 19.94
CA THR A 352 -3.51 4.24 20.41
C THR A 352 -4.75 3.53 20.97
N THR A 353 -5.59 2.99 20.11
CA THR A 353 -6.88 2.43 20.52
C THR A 353 -6.79 0.97 20.95
N GLY A 354 -5.80 0.24 20.44
CA GLY A 354 -5.70 -1.19 20.62
C GLY A 354 -6.82 -1.97 19.94
N ASP A 355 -7.46 -1.38 18.91
CA ASP A 355 -8.50 -2.05 18.13
C ASP A 355 -7.88 -3.18 17.31
N ASP A 356 -7.96 -4.38 17.87
CA ASP A 356 -7.37 -5.58 17.31
C ASP A 356 -7.92 -5.91 15.91
N GLN A 357 -9.17 -5.55 15.61
CA GLN A 357 -9.76 -5.80 14.31
C GLN A 357 -9.12 -4.93 13.22
N VAL A 358 -9.00 -3.61 13.46
CA VAL A 358 -8.34 -2.69 12.52
C VAL A 358 -6.86 -3.05 12.33
N ILE A 359 -6.19 -3.43 13.43
CA ILE A 359 -4.79 -3.83 13.39
C ILE A 359 -4.61 -5.05 12.50
N LEU A 360 -5.37 -6.12 12.74
CA LEU A 360 -5.28 -7.37 11.99
C LEU A 360 -5.66 -7.18 10.52
N GLN A 361 -6.72 -6.42 10.24
CA GLN A 361 -7.11 -6.08 8.88
C GLN A 361 -6.00 -5.34 8.13
N SER A 362 -5.35 -4.39 8.79
CA SER A 362 -4.25 -3.62 8.21
C SER A 362 -3.06 -4.52 7.86
N TYR A 363 -2.59 -5.35 8.79
CA TYR A 363 -1.47 -6.25 8.50
C TYR A 363 -1.83 -7.35 7.49
N SER A 364 -3.08 -7.84 7.48
CA SER A 364 -3.56 -8.80 6.48
C SER A 364 -3.50 -8.18 5.08
N LYS A 365 -4.08 -6.99 4.90
CA LYS A 365 -4.06 -6.28 3.62
C LYS A 365 -2.62 -6.02 3.14
N ALA A 366 -1.73 -5.55 4.04
CA ALA A 366 -0.32 -5.36 3.71
C ALA A 366 0.33 -6.68 3.25
N ALA A 367 0.11 -7.78 3.99
CA ALA A 367 0.69 -9.07 3.67
C ALA A 367 0.14 -9.67 2.36
N ASP A 368 -1.15 -9.48 2.08
CA ASP A 368 -1.77 -9.98 0.84
C ASP A 368 -1.21 -9.29 -0.42
N MET A 369 -0.83 -8.02 -0.31
CA MET A 369 -0.24 -7.25 -1.41
C MET A 369 1.24 -7.57 -1.68
N ILE A 370 1.94 -8.18 -0.73
CA ILE A 370 3.36 -8.57 -0.87
C ILE A 370 3.42 -9.95 -1.52
N THR A 371 4.07 -10.07 -2.67
CA THR A 371 4.23 -11.33 -3.41
C THR A 371 5.39 -12.16 -2.90
N GLU A 372 6.52 -11.50 -2.57
CA GLU A 372 7.72 -12.18 -2.11
C GLU A 372 7.57 -12.68 -0.67
N TYR A 373 7.79 -13.99 -0.48
CA TYR A 373 7.66 -14.61 0.85
C TYR A 373 8.62 -14.02 1.89
N SER A 374 9.87 -13.71 1.49
CA SER A 374 10.86 -13.09 2.39
C SER A 374 10.34 -11.78 3.00
N ASP A 375 9.82 -10.91 2.15
CA ASP A 375 9.34 -9.59 2.57
C ASP A 375 8.06 -9.70 3.42
N LYS A 376 7.15 -10.60 3.02
CA LYS A 376 5.95 -10.92 3.80
C LYS A 376 6.31 -11.47 5.18
N LYS A 377 7.28 -12.38 5.25
CA LYS A 377 7.79 -12.95 6.50
C LYS A 377 8.38 -11.86 7.39
N ASP A 378 9.24 -11.00 6.85
CA ASP A 378 9.89 -9.93 7.61
C ASP A 378 8.87 -8.92 8.17
N LEU A 379 7.85 -8.60 7.40
CA LEU A 379 6.73 -7.77 7.84
C LEU A 379 6.00 -8.41 9.03
N LEU A 380 5.59 -9.67 8.87
CA LEU A 380 4.80 -10.37 9.88
C LEU A 380 5.62 -10.66 11.15
N ASP A 381 6.90 -11.04 11.04
CA ASP A 381 7.77 -11.27 12.19
C ASP A 381 8.00 -9.99 13.01
N LYS A 382 8.20 -8.84 12.35
CA LYS A 382 8.31 -7.54 13.03
C LYS A 382 7.01 -7.18 13.77
N ALA A 383 5.87 -7.38 13.12
CA ALA A 383 4.57 -7.12 13.72
C ALA A 383 4.30 -8.05 14.92
N ILE A 384 4.53 -9.36 14.78
CA ILE A 384 4.41 -10.36 15.85
C ILE A 384 5.27 -9.95 17.04
N SER A 385 6.55 -9.67 16.81
CA SER A 385 7.49 -9.28 17.87
C SER A 385 7.04 -8.01 18.61
N SER A 386 6.53 -7.02 17.87
CA SER A 386 6.00 -5.79 18.45
C SER A 386 4.79 -6.04 19.36
N PHE A 387 3.85 -6.90 18.93
CA PHE A 387 2.68 -7.22 19.74
C PHE A 387 3.02 -8.10 20.94
N GLU A 388 3.94 -9.07 20.78
CA GLU A 388 4.41 -9.90 21.87
C GLU A 388 5.12 -9.09 22.96
N ALA A 389 5.96 -8.13 22.57
CA ALA A 389 6.63 -7.21 23.52
C ALA A 389 5.63 -6.39 24.35
N LYS A 390 4.46 -6.05 23.74
CA LYS A 390 3.37 -5.35 24.42
C LYS A 390 2.37 -6.30 25.11
N LYS A 391 2.65 -7.61 25.16
CA LYS A 391 1.77 -8.67 25.68
C LYS A 391 0.38 -8.72 25.02
N LYS A 392 0.27 -8.27 23.76
CA LYS A 392 -0.94 -8.38 22.93
C LYS A 392 -0.96 -9.73 22.23
N TRP A 393 -1.31 -10.77 22.99
CA TRP A 393 -1.14 -12.16 22.57
C TRP A 393 -2.13 -12.60 21.49
N CYS A 394 -3.41 -12.14 21.53
CA CYS A 394 -4.39 -12.48 20.52
C CYS A 394 -4.02 -11.98 19.12
N PRO A 395 -3.70 -10.71 18.90
CA PRO A 395 -3.20 -10.24 17.61
C PRO A 395 -1.93 -10.97 17.16
N ALA A 396 -1.01 -11.24 18.08
CA ALA A 396 0.19 -12.01 17.76
C ALA A 396 -0.13 -13.43 17.26
N ALA A 397 -1.13 -14.10 17.84
CA ALA A 397 -1.59 -15.41 17.38
C ALA A 397 -2.15 -15.36 15.96
N GLU A 398 -2.97 -14.36 15.64
CA GLU A 398 -3.54 -14.18 14.29
C GLU A 398 -2.45 -13.93 13.25
N LEU A 399 -1.49 -13.07 13.55
CA LEU A 399 -0.36 -12.81 12.66
C LEU A 399 0.52 -14.06 12.46
N ARG A 400 0.69 -14.90 13.49
CA ARG A 400 1.37 -16.20 13.36
C ARG A 400 0.62 -17.15 12.44
N ILE A 401 -0.72 -17.14 12.46
CA ILE A 401 -1.54 -17.91 11.52
C ILE A 401 -1.29 -17.41 10.08
N MET A 402 -1.25 -16.10 9.86
CA MET A 402 -0.97 -15.53 8.54
C MET A 402 0.42 -15.94 8.04
N LEU A 403 1.42 -15.86 8.92
CA LEU A 403 2.79 -16.29 8.61
C LEU A 403 2.87 -17.78 8.27
N ALA A 404 2.21 -18.63 9.06
CA ALA A 404 2.18 -20.08 8.82
C ALA A 404 1.52 -20.42 7.47
N LYS A 405 0.42 -19.75 7.13
CA LYS A 405 -0.27 -19.91 5.83
C LYS A 405 0.56 -19.41 4.63
N ALA A 406 1.40 -18.40 4.82
CA ALA A 406 2.23 -17.87 3.76
C ALA A 406 3.41 -18.79 3.38
N ARG A 407 3.77 -19.74 4.23
CA ARG A 407 4.87 -20.68 3.99
C ARG A 407 4.49 -21.75 2.95
N LYS A 408 5.42 -22.07 2.05
CA LYS A 408 5.27 -23.21 1.14
C LYS A 408 5.28 -24.55 1.87
N THR A 409 6.07 -24.64 2.95
CA THR A 409 6.19 -25.83 3.80
C THR A 409 5.86 -25.43 5.24
N PRO A 410 4.73 -25.94 5.83
CA PRO A 410 4.39 -25.69 7.21
C PRO A 410 5.47 -26.19 8.17
N LEU A 411 5.73 -25.45 9.24
CA LEU A 411 6.60 -25.91 10.33
C LEU A 411 5.74 -26.66 11.36
N ALA A 412 6.23 -27.82 11.79
CA ALA A 412 5.55 -28.62 12.82
C ALA A 412 5.34 -27.81 14.13
N THR A 413 6.19 -26.82 14.39
CA THR A 413 6.11 -25.96 15.59
C THR A 413 5.12 -24.79 15.48
N ASP A 414 4.62 -24.45 14.27
CA ASP A 414 3.69 -23.33 14.10
C ASP A 414 2.43 -23.46 14.97
N PRO A 415 1.74 -24.63 15.02
CA PRO A 415 0.55 -24.79 15.86
C PRO A 415 0.85 -24.63 17.36
N PHE A 416 2.06 -24.98 17.82
CA PHE A 416 2.45 -24.78 19.21
C PHE A 416 2.50 -23.29 19.58
N PHE A 417 3.22 -22.49 18.79
CA PHE A 417 3.34 -21.06 19.09
C PHE A 417 2.01 -20.34 18.95
N ILE A 418 1.16 -20.73 17.98
CA ILE A 418 -0.20 -20.19 17.83
C ILE A 418 -1.04 -20.53 19.07
N GLY A 419 -1.04 -21.81 19.50
CA GLY A 419 -1.79 -22.28 20.67
C GLY A 419 -1.34 -21.60 21.96
N LEU A 420 -0.03 -21.44 22.14
CA LEU A 420 0.54 -20.75 23.30
C LEU A 420 0.07 -19.29 23.39
N ARG A 421 0.01 -18.57 22.26
CA ARG A 421 -0.46 -17.17 22.25
C ARG A 421 -1.95 -17.07 22.51
N PHE A 422 -2.78 -17.99 21.97
CA PHE A 422 -4.19 -18.04 22.31
C PHE A 422 -4.43 -18.40 23.79
N TYR A 423 -3.64 -19.29 24.35
CA TYR A 423 -3.68 -19.57 25.78
C TYR A 423 -3.39 -18.31 26.62
N GLN A 424 -2.34 -17.57 26.26
CA GLN A 424 -1.92 -16.35 26.95
C GLN A 424 -2.95 -15.22 26.89
N CYS A 425 -3.76 -15.13 25.81
CA CYS A 425 -4.82 -14.14 25.71
C CYS A 425 -6.19 -14.63 26.18
N GLY A 426 -6.29 -15.84 26.71
CA GLY A 426 -7.53 -16.38 27.25
C GLY A 426 -8.49 -16.98 26.22
N ASN A 427 -8.07 -17.11 24.95
CA ASN A 427 -8.89 -17.78 23.93
C ASN A 427 -8.61 -19.29 23.93
N TYR A 428 -9.13 -19.94 24.98
CA TYR A 428 -8.79 -21.35 25.28
C TYR A 428 -9.32 -22.33 24.23
N GLN A 429 -10.46 -22.08 23.57
CA GLN A 429 -10.98 -22.95 22.52
C GLN A 429 -10.02 -23.01 21.33
N ARG A 430 -9.52 -21.85 20.89
CA ARG A 430 -8.54 -21.79 19.79
C ARG A 430 -7.16 -22.31 20.23
N ALA A 431 -6.81 -22.12 21.50
CA ALA A 431 -5.59 -22.69 22.08
C ALA A 431 -5.64 -24.23 22.04
N ASP A 432 -6.74 -24.85 22.47
CA ASP A 432 -6.90 -26.31 22.39
C ASP A 432 -6.79 -26.82 20.95
N SER A 433 -7.51 -26.19 20.04
CA SER A 433 -7.49 -26.59 18.62
C SER A 433 -6.06 -26.59 18.04
N ALA A 434 -5.28 -25.54 18.31
CA ALA A 434 -3.92 -25.42 17.84
C ALA A 434 -2.95 -26.40 18.53
N LEU A 435 -3.05 -26.56 19.86
CA LEU A 435 -2.21 -27.49 20.63
C LEU A 435 -2.51 -28.95 20.29
N LYS A 436 -3.79 -29.30 20.04
CA LYS A 436 -4.18 -30.61 19.53
C LYS A 436 -3.54 -30.90 18.17
N ALA A 437 -3.54 -29.91 17.25
CA ALA A 437 -2.87 -30.05 15.96
C ALA A 437 -1.34 -30.23 16.12
N TYR A 438 -0.73 -29.53 17.06
CA TYR A 438 0.71 -29.69 17.34
C TYR A 438 1.03 -31.10 17.86
N ILE A 439 0.25 -31.60 18.81
CA ILE A 439 0.42 -32.98 19.37
C ILE A 439 0.25 -34.04 18.28
N ALA A 440 -0.66 -33.82 17.33
CA ALA A 440 -0.84 -34.75 16.21
C ALA A 440 0.40 -34.79 15.29
N LEU A 441 1.12 -33.69 15.16
CA LEU A 441 2.37 -33.61 14.36
C LEU A 441 3.60 -34.09 15.15
N ALA A 442 3.59 -33.94 16.46
CA ALA A 442 4.70 -34.27 17.36
C ALA A 442 4.16 -34.88 18.67
N PRO A 443 3.80 -36.20 18.67
CA PRO A 443 3.13 -36.84 19.81
C PRO A 443 3.96 -36.90 21.10
N ASP A 444 5.28 -36.84 20.99
CA ASP A 444 6.18 -36.93 22.14
C ASP A 444 6.67 -35.56 22.64
N THR A 445 5.87 -34.53 22.39
CA THR A 445 6.19 -33.15 22.84
C THR A 445 5.61 -32.87 24.22
N LEU A 446 6.47 -32.75 25.22
CA LEU A 446 6.05 -32.43 26.58
C LEU A 446 5.27 -31.10 26.65
N PHE A 447 5.76 -30.06 26.01
CA PHE A 447 5.12 -28.76 26.10
C PHE A 447 3.75 -28.70 25.39
N GLY A 448 3.55 -29.48 24.32
CA GLY A 448 2.23 -29.62 23.70
C GLY A 448 1.19 -30.15 24.67
N HIS A 449 1.47 -31.29 25.32
CA HIS A 449 0.62 -31.90 26.30
C HIS A 449 0.42 -31.01 27.54
N TYR A 450 1.50 -30.45 28.06
CA TYR A 450 1.43 -29.59 29.25
C TYR A 450 0.55 -28.35 29.01
N TYR A 451 0.72 -27.62 27.94
CA TYR A 451 -0.09 -26.44 27.67
C TYR A 451 -1.52 -26.80 27.28
N ARG A 452 -1.76 -27.94 26.64
CA ARG A 452 -3.10 -28.43 26.36
C ARG A 452 -3.83 -28.79 27.66
N ALA A 453 -3.17 -29.46 28.59
CA ALA A 453 -3.71 -29.73 29.94
C ALA A 453 -4.08 -28.42 30.68
N LYS A 454 -3.19 -27.44 30.66
CA LYS A 454 -3.47 -26.10 31.22
C LYS A 454 -4.66 -25.41 30.56
N THR A 455 -4.80 -25.59 29.25
CA THR A 455 -5.92 -25.02 28.47
C THR A 455 -7.24 -25.68 28.89
N MET A 456 -7.26 -27.01 29.06
CA MET A 456 -8.44 -27.73 29.54
C MET A 456 -8.83 -27.30 30.97
N PHE A 457 -7.85 -27.17 31.87
CA PHE A 457 -8.09 -26.64 33.21
C PHE A 457 -8.63 -25.20 33.20
N ALA A 458 -8.16 -24.35 32.26
CA ALA A 458 -8.65 -22.98 32.12
C ALA A 458 -10.09 -22.92 31.58
N LEU A 459 -10.49 -23.88 30.73
CA LEU A 459 -11.87 -24.04 30.23
C LEU A 459 -12.82 -24.51 31.31
N ASP A 460 -12.36 -25.39 32.22
CA ASP A 460 -13.11 -25.85 33.35
C ASP A 460 -12.26 -25.94 34.62
N THR A 461 -12.25 -24.86 35.40
CA THR A 461 -11.54 -24.79 36.68
C THR A 461 -12.19 -25.66 37.79
N THR A 462 -13.41 -26.16 37.56
CA THR A 462 -14.08 -27.09 38.50
C THR A 462 -13.60 -28.51 38.34
N MET A 463 -12.98 -28.85 37.21
CA MET A 463 -12.52 -30.19 36.81
C MET A 463 -13.66 -31.23 36.78
N MET A 464 -14.88 -30.80 36.47
CA MET A 464 -16.09 -31.65 36.47
C MET A 464 -16.75 -31.74 35.09
N VAL A 465 -16.49 -30.83 34.20
CA VAL A 465 -17.15 -30.76 32.90
C VAL A 465 -16.41 -31.60 31.87
N GLU A 466 -17.11 -32.58 31.31
CA GLU A 466 -16.57 -33.35 30.18
C GLU A 466 -16.74 -32.62 28.84
N PRO A 467 -15.83 -32.76 27.90
CA PRO A 467 -14.62 -33.62 27.95
C PRO A 467 -13.38 -32.93 28.55
N TYR A 468 -13.50 -31.71 29.11
CA TYR A 468 -12.34 -30.94 29.60
C TYR A 468 -11.62 -31.66 30.75
N ALA A 469 -12.37 -32.18 31.70
CA ALA A 469 -11.79 -32.85 32.86
C ALA A 469 -11.00 -34.12 32.48
N SER A 470 -11.57 -35.00 31.67
CA SER A 470 -10.86 -36.20 31.19
C SER A 470 -9.67 -35.89 30.35
N THR A 471 -9.77 -34.92 29.40
CA THR A 471 -8.66 -34.48 28.58
C THR A 471 -7.54 -33.88 29.43
N MET A 472 -7.85 -33.00 30.36
CA MET A 472 -6.87 -32.43 31.30
C MET A 472 -6.07 -33.52 32.01
N VAL A 473 -6.74 -34.53 32.54
CA VAL A 473 -6.10 -35.65 33.28
C VAL A 473 -5.16 -36.41 32.34
N GLN A 474 -5.64 -36.79 31.15
CA GLN A 474 -4.83 -37.52 30.18
C GLN A 474 -3.55 -36.73 29.77
N GLU A 475 -3.71 -35.46 29.49
CA GLU A 475 -2.60 -34.60 29.02
C GLU A 475 -1.57 -34.34 30.15
N TYR A 476 -2.00 -34.17 31.42
CA TYR A 476 -1.07 -34.06 32.54
C TYR A 476 -0.36 -35.38 32.84
N GLN A 477 -1.06 -36.54 32.71
CA GLN A 477 -0.42 -37.85 32.81
C GLN A 477 0.68 -38.03 31.76
N LYS A 478 0.36 -37.73 30.49
CA LYS A 478 1.36 -37.81 29.39
C LYS A 478 2.52 -36.82 29.62
N THR A 479 2.26 -35.65 30.20
CA THR A 479 3.31 -34.69 30.57
C THR A 479 4.26 -35.30 31.63
N LEU A 480 3.76 -35.97 32.66
CA LEU A 480 4.57 -36.64 33.68
C LEU A 480 5.41 -37.78 33.07
N ASP A 481 4.82 -38.57 32.19
CA ASP A 481 5.53 -39.68 31.54
C ASP A 481 6.68 -39.14 30.64
N LEU A 482 6.42 -38.10 29.86
CA LEU A 482 7.43 -37.48 29.02
C LEU A 482 8.51 -36.75 29.83
N ALA A 483 8.17 -36.21 30.99
CA ALA A 483 9.13 -35.53 31.87
C ALA A 483 10.23 -36.48 32.42
N GLN A 484 9.99 -37.80 32.43
CA GLN A 484 11.02 -38.78 32.82
C GLN A 484 12.24 -38.79 31.92
N MET A 485 12.10 -38.33 30.64
CA MET A 485 13.22 -38.28 29.69
C MET A 485 14.29 -37.28 30.12
N ASP A 486 13.94 -36.21 30.83
CA ASP A 486 14.89 -35.21 31.36
C ASP A 486 14.28 -34.56 32.62
N LYS A 487 14.52 -35.22 33.78
CA LYS A 487 13.95 -34.80 35.06
C LYS A 487 14.40 -33.41 35.52
N VAL A 488 15.57 -32.97 35.10
CA VAL A 488 16.12 -31.63 35.45
C VAL A 488 15.43 -30.56 34.64
N LYS A 489 15.39 -30.73 33.31
CA LYS A 489 14.80 -29.79 32.38
C LYS A 489 13.31 -29.60 32.59
N PHE A 490 12.58 -30.69 32.87
CA PHE A 490 11.11 -30.69 32.93
C PHE A 490 10.56 -30.71 34.37
N LYS A 491 11.43 -30.46 35.36
CA LYS A 491 11.11 -30.46 36.79
C LYS A 491 9.82 -29.67 37.11
N ASN A 492 9.75 -28.43 36.63
CA ASN A 492 8.62 -27.54 36.97
C ASN A 492 7.30 -28.03 36.39
N GLN A 493 7.29 -28.51 35.15
CA GLN A 493 6.10 -29.06 34.49
C GLN A 493 5.62 -30.32 35.16
N ALA A 494 6.54 -31.20 35.58
CA ALA A 494 6.22 -32.41 36.30
C ALA A 494 5.63 -32.12 37.67
N ILE A 495 6.21 -31.21 38.44
CA ILE A 495 5.70 -30.79 39.75
C ILE A 495 4.29 -30.22 39.65
N GLU A 496 4.05 -29.29 38.69
CA GLU A 496 2.72 -28.72 38.49
C GLU A 496 1.71 -29.78 38.09
N SER A 497 2.05 -30.63 37.11
CA SER A 497 1.18 -31.73 36.66
C SER A 497 0.82 -32.68 37.79
N SER A 498 1.79 -33.09 38.63
CA SER A 498 1.56 -33.98 39.75
C SER A 498 0.61 -33.38 40.80
N LYS A 499 0.76 -32.08 41.09
CA LYS A 499 -0.11 -31.36 42.03
C LYS A 499 -1.55 -31.22 41.51
N LEU A 500 -1.74 -30.93 40.23
CA LEU A 500 -3.07 -30.80 39.63
C LEU A 500 -3.79 -32.15 39.53
N LEU A 501 -3.08 -33.21 39.16
CA LEU A 501 -3.61 -34.57 39.20
C LEU A 501 -3.99 -35.01 40.62
N ALA A 502 -3.14 -34.75 41.62
CA ALA A 502 -3.46 -35.04 43.01
C ALA A 502 -4.70 -34.27 43.47
N GLY A 503 -4.83 -33.00 43.11
CA GLY A 503 -6.02 -32.20 43.39
C GLY A 503 -7.29 -32.78 42.76
N TYR A 504 -7.24 -33.21 41.49
CA TYR A 504 -8.35 -33.88 40.81
C TYR A 504 -8.76 -35.17 41.50
N TYR A 505 -7.81 -36.08 41.76
CA TYR A 505 -8.13 -37.35 42.39
C TYR A 505 -8.64 -37.19 43.82
N ASN A 506 -8.08 -36.28 44.62
CA ASN A 506 -8.57 -36.04 45.97
C ASN A 506 -9.94 -35.35 45.99
N ASN A 507 -10.09 -34.25 45.23
CA ASN A 507 -11.25 -33.37 45.38
C ASN A 507 -12.45 -33.84 44.55
N ILE A 508 -12.20 -34.40 43.34
CA ILE A 508 -13.28 -34.80 42.41
C ILE A 508 -13.56 -36.28 42.52
N LYS A 509 -12.52 -37.13 42.40
CA LYS A 509 -12.68 -38.59 42.46
C LYS A 509 -12.75 -39.15 43.88
N LYS A 510 -12.48 -38.31 44.90
CA LYS A 510 -12.44 -38.74 46.32
C LYS A 510 -11.49 -39.92 46.57
N ASN A 511 -10.46 -40.05 45.77
CA ASN A 511 -9.44 -41.09 45.81
C ASN A 511 -8.13 -40.56 46.39
N LYS A 512 -7.96 -40.65 47.68
CA LYS A 512 -6.80 -40.19 48.43
C LYS A 512 -5.51 -40.94 48.07
N ASP A 513 -5.60 -42.22 47.80
CA ASP A 513 -4.44 -43.05 47.50
C ASP A 513 -3.84 -42.68 46.15
N SER A 514 -4.70 -42.48 45.13
CA SER A 514 -4.26 -41.96 43.83
C SER A 514 -3.66 -40.55 43.96
N ALA A 515 -4.25 -39.69 44.76
CA ALA A 515 -3.70 -38.35 45.00
C ALA A 515 -2.29 -38.40 45.62
N LEU A 516 -2.07 -39.25 46.61
CA LEU A 516 -0.77 -39.46 47.22
C LEU A 516 0.25 -40.03 46.22
N ALA A 517 -0.19 -40.99 45.37
CA ALA A 517 0.67 -41.58 44.36
C ALA A 517 1.18 -40.50 43.34
N TYR A 518 0.32 -39.58 42.90
CA TYR A 518 0.77 -38.49 42.00
C TYR A 518 1.70 -37.50 42.70
N LEU A 519 1.49 -37.16 43.97
CA LEU A 519 2.40 -36.34 44.74
C LEU A 519 3.78 -37.01 44.91
N GLN A 520 3.82 -38.33 45.12
CA GLN A 520 5.06 -39.10 45.17
C GLN A 520 5.79 -39.08 43.83
N LYS A 521 5.06 -39.23 42.71
CA LYS A 521 5.66 -39.03 41.37
C LYS A 521 6.29 -37.63 41.23
N GLY A 522 5.66 -36.60 41.76
CA GLY A 522 6.24 -35.24 41.78
C GLY A 522 7.55 -35.13 42.56
N LEU A 523 7.69 -35.86 43.67
CA LEU A 523 8.92 -35.93 44.45
C LEU A 523 10.07 -36.66 43.75
N GLU A 524 9.81 -37.47 42.71
CA GLU A 524 10.87 -38.05 41.87
C GLU A 524 11.65 -36.99 41.08
N PHE A 525 11.06 -35.83 40.87
CA PHE A 525 11.68 -34.68 40.16
C PHE A 525 12.29 -33.67 41.13
N ASP A 526 11.76 -33.57 42.36
CA ASP A 526 12.25 -32.69 43.41
C ASP A 526 11.93 -33.29 44.81
N PRO A 527 12.83 -34.13 45.34
CA PRO A 527 12.62 -34.79 46.64
C PRO A 527 12.41 -33.82 47.80
N THR A 528 12.91 -32.61 47.70
CA THR A 528 12.88 -31.57 48.74
C THR A 528 11.76 -30.55 48.53
N ASN A 529 10.86 -30.75 47.57
CA ASN A 529 9.80 -29.79 47.24
C ASN A 529 8.83 -29.59 48.42
N SER A 530 8.98 -28.50 49.16
CA SER A 530 8.20 -28.20 50.36
C SER A 530 6.70 -28.22 50.10
N SER A 531 6.24 -27.69 48.98
CA SER A 531 4.80 -27.61 48.67
C SER A 531 4.18 -28.98 48.42
N ILE A 532 4.92 -29.93 47.84
CA ILE A 532 4.44 -31.32 47.70
C ILE A 532 4.45 -32.06 49.06
N LEU A 533 5.52 -31.89 49.85
CA LEU A 533 5.65 -32.48 51.15
C LEU A 533 4.50 -32.03 52.11
N GLU A 534 4.19 -30.73 52.10
CA GLU A 534 3.06 -30.18 52.87
C GLU A 534 1.71 -30.76 52.40
N LEU A 535 1.48 -30.94 51.11
CA LEU A 535 0.26 -31.56 50.59
C LEU A 535 0.14 -33.04 50.99
N ILE A 536 1.25 -33.79 50.98
CA ILE A 536 1.28 -35.19 51.44
C ILE A 536 0.96 -35.26 52.94
N ASP A 537 1.55 -34.40 53.75
CA ASP A 537 1.31 -34.36 55.19
C ASP A 537 -0.18 -34.01 55.49
N TYR A 538 -0.68 -32.98 54.79
CA TYR A 538 -2.11 -32.62 54.89
C TYR A 538 -3.02 -33.79 54.54
N LEU A 539 -2.77 -34.46 53.40
CA LEU A 539 -3.59 -35.60 52.99
C LEU A 539 -3.50 -36.77 53.98
N LYS A 540 -2.31 -37.06 54.54
CA LYS A 540 -2.15 -38.12 55.52
C LYS A 540 -2.89 -37.86 56.83
N LYS A 541 -2.92 -36.61 57.30
CA LYS A 541 -3.59 -36.20 58.57
C LYS A 541 -5.10 -36.04 58.44
N ALA A 542 -5.62 -35.78 57.20
CA ALA A 542 -7.07 -35.65 56.98
C ALA A 542 -7.78 -37.00 57.26
N PRO A 543 -8.81 -37.04 58.13
CA PRO A 543 -9.55 -38.27 58.43
C PRO A 543 -10.20 -38.83 57.17
N LYS A 544 -10.29 -40.19 57.05
CA LYS A 544 -11.02 -40.83 55.97
C LYS A 544 -12.47 -40.32 56.00
N SER A 545 -12.92 -39.54 55.00
CA SER A 545 -14.24 -38.92 55.05
C SER A 545 -15.34 -39.98 55.13
N LYS A 546 -16.09 -39.97 56.20
CA LYS A 546 -17.47 -40.39 56.14
C LYS A 546 -18.26 -39.35 55.39
N THR A 547 -19.02 -39.76 54.40
CA THR A 547 -19.95 -38.99 53.61
C THR A 547 -20.64 -37.86 54.38
N GLY A 548 -20.33 -36.58 54.10
CA GLY A 548 -21.02 -35.47 54.76
C GLY A 548 -20.28 -34.13 54.47
N GLY A 549 -20.96 -33.16 53.81
CA GLY A 549 -20.47 -31.93 53.31
C GLY A 549 -19.62 -31.09 54.28
N GLY A 550 -18.40 -30.79 53.84
CA GLY A 550 -17.49 -29.85 54.49
C GLY A 550 -16.63 -29.16 53.44
N LYS A 551 -16.61 -27.86 53.47
CA LYS A 551 -15.97 -26.95 52.50
C LYS A 551 -14.47 -27.24 52.37
N SER A 552 -14.05 -27.73 51.21
CA SER A 552 -12.64 -27.93 50.87
C SER A 552 -12.01 -26.59 50.41
N ALA A 553 -11.39 -25.87 51.34
CA ALA A 553 -10.76 -24.56 51.05
C ALA A 553 -9.23 -24.66 50.79
N ALA A 554 -8.57 -25.77 51.12
CA ALA A 554 -7.11 -25.82 51.28
C ALA A 554 -6.29 -25.95 49.99
N ILE A 555 -6.83 -26.48 48.88
CA ILE A 555 -6.07 -26.64 47.63
C ILE A 555 -6.34 -25.46 46.64
N ARG A 556 -7.33 -24.60 46.94
CA ARG A 556 -7.60 -23.39 46.14
C ARG A 556 -6.57 -22.27 46.33
N SER A 557 -5.74 -22.28 47.37
CA SER A 557 -4.80 -21.20 47.70
C SER A 557 -3.49 -21.23 46.91
N VAL A 558 -3.13 -22.33 46.25
CA VAL A 558 -1.86 -22.50 45.55
C VAL A 558 -1.85 -21.81 44.18
N ASN A 559 -3.03 -21.45 43.63
CA ASN A 559 -3.15 -20.78 42.31
C ASN A 559 -3.33 -19.26 42.38
N ARG A 560 -3.06 -18.59 43.54
CA ARG A 560 -3.25 -17.12 43.64
C ARG A 560 -2.03 -16.28 43.32
N SER A 561 -0.85 -16.83 43.07
CA SER A 561 0.35 -16.06 42.75
C SER A 561 0.45 -15.55 41.29
N ASP A 562 -0.41 -16.08 40.38
CA ASP A 562 -0.38 -15.65 38.95
C ASP A 562 -1.56 -14.75 38.54
N LYS A 563 -2.33 -14.20 39.51
CA LYS A 563 -3.41 -13.25 39.21
C LYS A 563 -2.97 -11.80 39.34
N SER A 564 -1.98 -11.36 38.58
CA SER A 564 -1.82 -9.93 38.25
C SER A 564 -1.89 -9.74 36.74
N SER A 565 -3.08 -9.74 36.21
CA SER A 565 -3.54 -9.04 34.99
C SER A 565 -4.72 -9.76 34.30
N ALA A 566 -5.86 -9.85 35.00
CA ALA A 566 -7.13 -10.07 34.33
C ALA A 566 -7.94 -8.78 34.45
N VAL A 567 -7.97 -8.01 33.38
CA VAL A 567 -8.81 -6.82 33.22
C VAL A 567 -10.28 -7.22 33.33
N LYS A 568 -10.99 -6.61 34.27
CA LYS A 568 -12.46 -6.73 34.41
C LYS A 568 -13.13 -6.08 33.18
N ASN A 569 -13.61 -6.88 32.25
CA ASN A 569 -14.60 -6.41 31.28
C ASN A 569 -15.98 -6.34 31.95
N LYS A 570 -16.42 -5.15 32.28
CA LYS A 570 -17.81 -4.86 32.57
C LYS A 570 -18.58 -4.83 31.24
N THR A 571 -19.42 -5.83 31.05
CA THR A 571 -20.51 -5.78 30.07
C THR A 571 -21.52 -4.73 30.51
N THR A 572 -21.60 -3.62 29.78
CA THR A 572 -22.72 -2.68 29.84
C THR A 572 -23.75 -3.10 28.81
N ALA A 573 -24.93 -3.41 29.29
CA ALA A 573 -26.12 -3.68 28.50
C ALA A 573 -26.53 -2.43 27.69
N ALA A 574 -26.97 -2.65 26.46
CA ALA A 574 -27.55 -1.64 25.60
C ALA A 574 -28.92 -1.17 26.12
N PRO A 575 -29.26 0.12 26.02
CA PRO A 575 -30.63 0.56 26.20
C PRO A 575 -31.44 0.36 24.92
N LYS A 576 -32.66 -0.16 25.09
CA LYS A 576 -33.72 -0.20 24.08
C LYS A 576 -34.30 1.22 23.92
N SER A 577 -34.32 1.74 22.74
CA SER A 577 -35.41 2.44 22.04
C SER A 577 -34.89 3.01 20.71
#